data_0ecfe1760340596a6d69aa9dce8fe6de
#
_entry.id   0ecfe1760340596a6d69aa9dce8fe6de
#
_cell.length_a   1.000
_cell.length_b   1.000
_cell.length_c   1.000
_cell.angle_alpha   90.00
_cell.angle_beta   90.00
_cell.angle_gamma   90.00
#
_symmetry.space_group_name_H-M   'P 1'
#
loop_
_entity.id
_entity.type
_entity.pdbx_description
1 polymer ?
#
loop_
_entity_poly.entity_id
_entity_poly.type
_entity_poly.pdbx_seq_one_letter_code
_entity_poly.pdbx_strand_id
1 'polypeptide(L)'
;MNRPAWLMARPVAHRGLHDKTSGLIENSCAAAQAAIDHDCAIECDIQLSADGDAMVFHDFTLDRLTNQQGRVDSMTAQQLSSLQLVGSQDTIPTLTAFLELIAGRVPLVCEIKSRFDGDLRLLNRAVDIAKQYQGPLVFKSFDPALVAALRRIAPDMP
;
A
#
# COMPACT_ATOMS: atom_id res chain seq x y z
N MET A 1 -24.51 2.08 2.63
CA MET A 1 -23.12 2.31 3.13
C MET A 1 -22.84 3.79 3.08
N ASN A 2 -22.54 4.41 4.21
CA ASN A 2 -22.15 5.81 4.20
C ASN A 2 -20.68 5.90 3.78
N ARG A 3 -20.43 6.55 2.64
CA ARG A 3 -19.07 6.87 2.20
C ARG A 3 -18.47 7.84 3.21
N PRO A 4 -17.26 7.58 3.74
CA PRO A 4 -16.62 8.52 4.65
C PRO A 4 -16.45 9.90 3.99
N ALA A 5 -16.84 10.96 4.69
CA ALA A 5 -16.78 12.32 4.14
C ALA A 5 -15.36 12.73 3.71
N TRP A 6 -14.35 12.27 4.47
CA TRP A 6 -12.94 12.56 4.18
C TRP A 6 -12.44 11.98 2.84
N LEU A 7 -13.10 10.94 2.29
CA LEU A 7 -12.67 10.28 1.04
C LEU A 7 -12.77 11.21 -0.18
N MET A 8 -13.63 12.23 -0.11
CA MET A 8 -13.83 13.20 -1.20
C MET A 8 -13.33 14.60 -0.83
N ALA A 9 -12.68 14.76 0.32
CA ALA A 9 -12.32 16.08 0.85
C ALA A 9 -11.09 16.70 0.18
N ARG A 10 -10.26 15.90 -0.48
CA ARG A 10 -9.00 16.33 -1.10
C ARG A 10 -8.61 15.45 -2.29
N PRO A 11 -7.69 15.91 -3.17
CA PRO A 11 -7.14 15.08 -4.23
C PRO A 11 -6.48 13.83 -3.68
N VAL A 12 -6.52 12.74 -4.44
CA VAL A 12 -5.84 11.48 -4.12
C VAL A 12 -4.62 11.33 -5.01
N ALA A 13 -3.44 11.33 -4.41
CA ALA A 13 -2.18 11.06 -5.10
C ALA A 13 -2.05 9.56 -5.35
N HIS A 14 -2.23 9.13 -6.60
CA HIS A 14 -2.13 7.74 -7.02
C HIS A 14 -0.71 7.23 -6.84
N ARG A 15 -0.51 6.24 -5.95
CA ARG A 15 0.78 5.69 -5.52
C ARG A 15 1.70 6.74 -4.86
N GLY A 16 1.12 7.71 -4.15
CA GLY A 16 1.79 8.89 -3.64
C GLY A 16 1.97 9.99 -4.69
N LEU A 17 2.46 11.14 -4.29
CA LEU A 17 2.77 12.25 -5.21
C LEU A 17 4.15 11.98 -5.85
N HIS A 18 4.20 10.99 -6.72
CA HIS A 18 5.43 10.52 -7.35
C HIS A 18 5.78 11.32 -8.61
N ASP A 19 7.08 11.50 -8.81
CA ASP A 19 7.69 12.07 -10.01
C ASP A 19 9.06 11.41 -10.24
N LYS A 20 9.11 10.49 -11.18
CA LYS A 20 10.32 9.73 -11.48
C LYS A 20 11.50 10.64 -11.87
N THR A 21 11.24 11.79 -12.48
CA THR A 21 12.31 12.72 -12.90
C THR A 21 12.98 13.41 -11.72
N SER A 22 12.26 13.54 -10.61
CA SER A 22 12.75 14.09 -9.33
C SER A 22 13.19 13.00 -8.34
N GLY A 23 13.23 11.73 -8.75
CA GLY A 23 13.59 10.60 -7.88
C GLY A 23 12.50 10.19 -6.89
N LEU A 24 11.29 10.72 -7.01
CA LEU A 24 10.12 10.32 -6.21
C LEU A 24 9.44 9.13 -6.89
N ILE A 25 9.78 7.93 -6.46
CA ILE A 25 9.25 6.70 -7.08
C ILE A 25 7.87 6.37 -6.50
N GLU A 26 6.98 5.84 -7.33
CA GLU A 26 5.65 5.37 -6.92
C GLU A 26 5.72 4.41 -5.72
N ASN A 27 4.73 4.48 -4.83
CA ASN A 27 4.64 3.63 -3.63
C ASN A 27 5.83 3.75 -2.66
N SER A 28 6.68 4.77 -2.79
CA SER A 28 7.80 5.03 -1.90
C SER A 28 7.42 5.92 -0.71
N CYS A 29 8.23 5.90 0.33
CA CYS A 29 8.09 6.80 1.47
C CYS A 29 8.26 8.27 1.07
N ALA A 30 9.16 8.58 0.14
CA ALA A 30 9.34 9.96 -0.36
C ALA A 30 8.11 10.45 -1.14
N ALA A 31 7.50 9.61 -1.98
CA ALA A 31 6.26 9.98 -2.68
C ALA A 31 5.07 10.16 -1.73
N ALA A 32 5.01 9.37 -0.65
CA ALA A 32 4.02 9.56 0.40
C ALA A 32 4.24 10.87 1.16
N GLN A 33 5.48 11.19 1.53
CA GLN A 33 5.81 12.45 2.20
C GLN A 33 5.47 13.65 1.31
N ALA A 34 5.79 13.60 0.02
CA ALA A 34 5.42 14.65 -0.94
C ALA A 34 3.89 14.85 -1.01
N ALA A 35 3.10 13.78 -0.98
CA ALA A 35 1.64 13.87 -0.94
C ALA A 35 1.15 14.55 0.36
N ILE A 36 1.76 14.22 1.49
CA ILE A 36 1.45 14.83 2.79
C ILE A 36 1.76 16.34 2.77
N ASP A 37 2.92 16.73 2.26
CA ASP A 37 3.38 18.12 2.18
C ASP A 37 2.47 18.99 1.29
N HIS A 38 1.76 18.35 0.33
CA HIS A 38 0.79 19.00 -0.56
C HIS A 38 -0.67 18.80 -0.14
N ASP A 39 -0.93 18.32 1.07
CA ASP A 39 -2.27 18.06 1.62
C ASP A 39 -3.14 17.15 0.75
N CYS A 40 -2.53 16.18 0.03
CA CYS A 40 -3.20 15.18 -0.76
C CYS A 40 -3.47 13.92 0.07
N ALA A 41 -4.62 13.27 -0.14
CA ALA A 41 -4.78 11.88 0.26
C ALA A 41 -3.82 11.00 -0.55
N ILE A 42 -3.45 9.85 0.00
CA ILE A 42 -2.56 8.91 -0.68
C ILE A 42 -3.38 7.69 -1.13
N GLU A 43 -3.10 7.22 -2.32
CA GLU A 43 -3.43 5.86 -2.70
C GLU A 43 -2.14 5.05 -2.79
N CYS A 44 -2.17 3.80 -2.34
CA CYS A 44 -1.05 2.87 -2.46
C CYS A 44 -1.52 1.45 -2.76
N ASP A 45 -0.61 0.63 -3.29
CA ASP A 45 -0.83 -0.78 -3.57
C ASP A 45 -0.07 -1.65 -2.59
N ILE A 46 -0.65 -2.79 -2.17
CA ILE A 46 0.08 -3.75 -1.35
C ILE A 46 0.12 -5.14 -1.97
N GLN A 47 1.25 -5.84 -1.72
CA GLN A 47 1.56 -7.20 -2.13
C GLN A 47 1.96 -8.04 -0.92
N LEU A 48 1.80 -9.37 -1.02
CA LEU A 48 2.23 -10.31 0.01
C LEU A 48 3.70 -10.68 -0.17
N SER A 49 4.49 -10.65 0.90
CA SER A 49 5.83 -11.23 0.95
C SER A 49 5.79 -12.76 1.17
N ALA A 50 6.92 -13.45 0.98
CA ALA A 50 7.02 -14.90 1.19
C ALA A 50 6.70 -15.32 2.64
N ASP A 51 7.03 -14.47 3.61
CA ASP A 51 6.80 -14.68 5.04
C ASP A 51 5.47 -14.08 5.54
N GLY A 52 4.60 -13.61 4.61
CA GLY A 52 3.22 -13.23 4.91
C GLY A 52 3.03 -11.81 5.39
N ASP A 53 3.99 -10.91 5.19
CA ASP A 53 3.82 -9.49 5.48
C ASP A 53 3.29 -8.70 4.29
N ALA A 54 2.69 -7.53 4.56
CA ALA A 54 2.16 -6.64 3.54
C ALA A 54 3.23 -5.62 3.14
N MET A 55 3.64 -5.65 1.86
CA MET A 55 4.63 -4.76 1.27
C MET A 55 3.95 -3.73 0.37
N VAL A 56 4.36 -2.46 0.46
CA VAL A 56 3.79 -1.40 -0.40
C VAL A 56 4.51 -1.43 -1.75
N PHE A 57 3.86 -2.06 -2.73
CA PHE A 57 4.41 -2.28 -4.07
C PHE A 57 3.29 -2.64 -5.05
N HIS A 58 3.35 -2.14 -6.30
CA HIS A 58 2.28 -2.34 -7.28
C HIS A 58 2.37 -3.67 -8.00
N ASP A 59 3.52 -3.98 -8.60
CA ASP A 59 3.67 -5.11 -9.52
C ASP A 59 3.78 -6.44 -8.78
N PHE A 60 3.44 -7.54 -9.45
CA PHE A 60 3.69 -8.89 -8.92
C PHE A 60 5.15 -9.31 -9.02
N THR A 61 5.94 -8.59 -9.83
CA THR A 61 7.38 -8.83 -10.00
C THR A 61 8.20 -7.57 -9.72
N LEU A 62 9.47 -7.74 -9.41
CA LEU A 62 10.40 -6.70 -8.99
C LEU A 62 11.03 -5.92 -10.16
N ASP A 63 10.93 -6.46 -11.36
CA ASP A 63 11.74 -6.15 -12.55
C ASP A 63 11.68 -4.68 -12.99
N ARG A 64 10.53 -4.02 -12.83
CA ARG A 64 10.30 -2.66 -13.34
C ARG A 64 10.90 -1.57 -12.45
N LEU A 65 10.85 -1.77 -11.13
CA LEU A 65 11.15 -0.74 -10.13
C LEU A 65 12.37 -1.04 -9.28
N THR A 66 13.02 -2.19 -9.45
CA THR A 66 14.24 -2.57 -8.73
C THR A 66 15.29 -3.15 -9.68
N ASN A 67 16.52 -3.31 -9.20
CA ASN A 67 17.56 -4.05 -9.94
C ASN A 67 17.48 -5.57 -9.72
N GLN A 68 16.46 -6.04 -8.98
CA GLN A 68 16.20 -7.46 -8.76
C GLN A 68 15.12 -7.96 -9.72
N GLN A 69 15.21 -9.24 -10.13
CA GLN A 69 14.19 -9.90 -10.94
C GLN A 69 13.41 -10.92 -10.11
N GLY A 70 12.21 -11.24 -10.57
CA GLY A 70 11.39 -12.28 -9.99
C GLY A 70 10.20 -11.76 -9.19
N ARG A 71 9.53 -12.68 -8.50
CA ARG A 71 8.25 -12.41 -7.84
C ARG A 71 8.45 -11.77 -6.46
N VAL A 72 7.59 -10.81 -6.12
CA VAL A 72 7.54 -10.20 -4.79
C VAL A 72 7.29 -11.26 -3.71
N ASP A 73 6.33 -12.17 -3.93
CA ASP A 73 5.96 -13.22 -2.98
C ASP A 73 6.96 -14.38 -2.87
N SER A 74 8.12 -14.29 -3.52
CA SER A 74 9.23 -15.23 -3.35
C SER A 74 10.31 -14.75 -2.36
N MET A 75 10.21 -13.52 -1.87
CA MET A 75 11.18 -12.91 -0.94
C MET A 75 10.50 -12.52 0.37
N THR A 76 11.26 -12.60 1.48
CA THR A 76 10.77 -12.16 2.79
C THR A 76 10.62 -10.63 2.85
N ALA A 77 9.83 -10.13 3.79
CA ALA A 77 9.66 -8.69 4.01
C ALA A 77 11.00 -8.00 4.26
N GLN A 78 11.90 -8.62 5.03
CA GLN A 78 13.25 -8.10 5.28
C GLN A 78 14.08 -7.97 3.99
N GLN A 79 14.04 -8.99 3.14
CA GLN A 79 14.73 -8.96 1.84
C GLN A 79 14.16 -7.86 0.94
N LEU A 80 12.83 -7.78 0.82
CA LEU A 80 12.16 -6.75 0.02
C LEU A 80 12.49 -5.35 0.51
N SER A 81 12.47 -5.12 1.83
CA SER A 81 12.79 -3.80 2.42
C SER A 81 14.26 -3.39 2.27
N SER A 82 15.14 -4.31 1.86
CA SER A 82 16.53 -3.98 1.50
C SER A 82 16.71 -3.61 0.04
N LEU A 83 15.68 -3.82 -0.82
CA LEU A 83 15.76 -3.52 -2.25
C LEU A 83 15.52 -2.03 -2.51
N GLN A 84 16.50 -1.40 -3.10
CA GLN A 84 16.42 0.00 -3.52
C GLN A 84 15.52 0.15 -4.76
N LEU A 85 14.67 1.17 -4.75
CA LEU A 85 13.86 1.56 -5.89
C LEU A 85 14.74 2.31 -6.90
N VAL A 86 14.71 1.89 -8.15
CA VAL A 86 15.58 2.44 -9.22
C VAL A 86 15.32 3.94 -9.39
N GLY A 87 16.40 4.72 -9.29
CA GLY A 87 16.36 6.17 -9.44
C GLY A 87 16.06 6.94 -8.15
N SER A 88 16.07 6.26 -6.98
CA SER A 88 15.88 6.92 -5.68
C SER A 88 16.78 6.31 -4.60
N GLN A 89 16.73 6.87 -3.38
CA GLN A 89 17.34 6.31 -2.18
C GLN A 89 16.34 5.46 -1.38
N ASP A 90 15.07 5.47 -1.76
CA ASP A 90 14.03 4.70 -1.09
C ASP A 90 14.13 3.20 -1.37
N THR A 91 13.61 2.43 -0.44
CA THR A 91 13.42 0.98 -0.57
C THR A 91 11.93 0.63 -0.57
N ILE A 92 11.59 -0.64 -0.79
CA ILE A 92 10.20 -1.11 -0.71
C ILE A 92 9.76 -1.11 0.77
N PRO A 93 8.79 -0.27 1.20
CA PRO A 93 8.37 -0.25 2.58
C PRO A 93 7.37 -1.37 2.91
N THR A 94 7.34 -1.80 4.16
CA THR A 94 6.18 -2.55 4.68
C THR A 94 4.98 -1.61 4.85
N LEU A 95 3.76 -2.16 4.84
CA LEU A 95 2.56 -1.36 5.14
C LEU A 95 2.64 -0.74 6.54
N THR A 96 3.20 -1.43 7.52
CA THR A 96 3.41 -0.90 8.88
C THR A 96 4.27 0.35 8.86
N ALA A 97 5.46 0.31 8.26
CA ALA A 97 6.35 1.47 8.17
C ALA A 97 5.72 2.63 7.37
N PHE A 98 4.97 2.31 6.33
CA PHE A 98 4.27 3.30 5.52
C PHE A 98 3.16 4.01 6.31
N LEU A 99 2.39 3.28 7.12
CA LEU A 99 1.37 3.85 8.00
C LEU A 99 1.98 4.66 9.15
N GLU A 100 3.12 4.23 9.71
CA GLU A 100 3.88 5.00 10.70
C GLU A 100 4.35 6.34 10.13
N LEU A 101 4.84 6.34 8.88
CA LEU A 101 5.19 7.58 8.18
C LEU A 101 3.98 8.50 8.02
N ILE A 102 2.84 7.97 7.56
CA ILE A 102 1.62 8.79 7.34
C ILE A 102 1.08 9.32 8.67
N ALA A 103 1.09 8.52 9.74
CA ALA A 103 0.70 8.90 11.11
C ALA A 103 -0.67 9.62 11.18
N GLY A 104 -1.62 9.23 10.35
CA GLY A 104 -2.98 9.83 10.31
C GLY A 104 -3.07 11.22 9.72
N ARG A 105 -1.96 11.81 9.22
CA ARG A 105 -1.92 13.19 8.71
C ARG A 105 -2.78 13.41 7.48
N VAL A 106 -2.88 12.42 6.61
CA VAL A 106 -3.72 12.43 5.42
C VAL A 106 -4.45 11.09 5.27
N PRO A 107 -5.59 11.05 4.56
CA PRO A 107 -6.28 9.81 4.27
C PRO A 107 -5.47 8.86 3.39
N LEU A 108 -5.62 7.55 3.63
CA LEU A 108 -5.03 6.50 2.81
C LEU A 108 -6.12 5.63 2.15
N VAL A 109 -5.99 5.43 0.85
CA VAL A 109 -6.71 4.42 0.06
C VAL A 109 -5.72 3.30 -0.27
N CYS A 110 -5.87 2.14 0.35
CA CYS A 110 -4.94 1.03 0.21
C CYS A 110 -5.53 -0.05 -0.70
N GLU A 111 -4.93 -0.26 -1.88
CA GLU A 111 -5.33 -1.34 -2.79
C GLU A 111 -4.69 -2.65 -2.38
N ILE A 112 -5.54 -3.64 -2.07
CA ILE A 112 -5.09 -5.02 -1.84
C ILE A 112 -5.05 -5.72 -3.20
N LYS A 113 -3.84 -6.03 -3.68
CA LYS A 113 -3.65 -6.78 -4.94
C LYS A 113 -4.13 -8.22 -4.78
N SER A 114 -4.77 -8.73 -5.82
CA SER A 114 -5.28 -10.10 -5.87
C SER A 114 -4.86 -10.78 -7.16
N ARG A 115 -4.65 -12.09 -7.09
CA ARG A 115 -4.48 -12.96 -8.26
C ARG A 115 -5.79 -13.63 -8.67
N PHE A 116 -6.90 -13.28 -8.01
CA PHE A 116 -8.23 -13.87 -8.22
C PHE A 116 -8.24 -15.38 -7.95
N ASP A 117 -7.42 -15.85 -7.01
CA ASP A 117 -7.24 -17.24 -6.65
C ASP A 117 -7.88 -17.61 -5.28
N GLY A 118 -8.52 -16.63 -4.63
CA GLY A 118 -9.16 -16.78 -3.33
C GLY A 118 -8.20 -16.74 -2.14
N ASP A 119 -6.93 -16.39 -2.34
CA ASP A 119 -5.98 -16.22 -1.25
C ASP A 119 -6.29 -14.97 -0.42
N LEU A 120 -6.58 -15.16 0.87
CA LEU A 120 -6.94 -14.09 1.80
C LEU A 120 -5.80 -13.68 2.75
N ARG A 121 -4.59 -14.24 2.60
CA ARG A 121 -3.48 -13.97 3.52
C ARG A 121 -3.12 -12.50 3.56
N LEU A 122 -3.00 -11.85 2.39
CA LEU A 122 -2.71 -10.41 2.31
C LEU A 122 -3.83 -9.57 2.94
N LEU A 123 -5.08 -9.92 2.66
CA LEU A 123 -6.24 -9.24 3.27
C LEU A 123 -6.22 -9.33 4.79
N ASN A 124 -6.04 -10.55 5.34
CA ASN A 124 -6.00 -10.75 6.78
C ASN A 124 -4.86 -9.95 7.42
N ARG A 125 -3.66 -10.00 6.83
CA ARG A 125 -2.51 -9.24 7.33
C ARG A 125 -2.76 -7.74 7.28
N ALA A 126 -3.30 -7.21 6.19
CA ALA A 126 -3.62 -5.79 6.05
C ALA A 126 -4.65 -5.32 7.09
N VAL A 127 -5.69 -6.12 7.33
CA VAL A 127 -6.70 -5.83 8.37
C VAL A 127 -6.07 -5.81 9.77
N ASP A 128 -5.19 -6.75 10.09
CA ASP A 128 -4.55 -6.81 11.40
C ASP A 128 -3.62 -5.61 11.65
N ILE A 129 -2.90 -5.15 10.61
CA ILE A 129 -2.11 -3.92 10.68
C ILE A 129 -3.04 -2.70 10.85
N ALA A 130 -4.11 -2.62 10.07
CA ALA A 130 -5.03 -1.48 10.09
C ALA A 130 -5.77 -1.32 11.43
N LYS A 131 -6.04 -2.40 12.17
CA LYS A 131 -6.64 -2.33 13.53
C LYS A 131 -5.79 -1.56 14.53
N GLN A 132 -4.48 -1.44 14.28
CA GLN A 132 -3.54 -0.71 15.15
C GLN A 132 -3.30 0.73 14.68
N TYR A 133 -3.80 1.09 13.50
CA TYR A 133 -3.58 2.40 12.90
C TYR A 133 -4.64 3.41 13.35
N GLN A 134 -4.18 4.61 13.73
CA GLN A 134 -5.05 5.71 14.17
C GLN A 134 -5.13 6.80 13.07
N GLY A 135 -5.77 6.46 11.95
CA GLY A 135 -5.92 7.40 10.84
C GLY A 135 -7.02 6.99 9.86
N PRO A 136 -7.43 7.90 8.98
CA PRO A 136 -8.43 7.61 7.96
C PRO A 136 -7.84 6.67 6.91
N LEU A 137 -8.33 5.43 6.88
CA LEU A 137 -7.91 4.36 5.98
C LEU A 137 -9.14 3.68 5.37
N VAL A 138 -9.07 3.41 4.07
CA VAL A 138 -10.02 2.56 3.36
C VAL A 138 -9.26 1.56 2.49
N PHE A 139 -9.78 0.33 2.44
CA PHE A 139 -9.27 -0.69 1.51
C PHE A 139 -10.08 -0.71 0.22
N LYS A 140 -9.41 -0.96 -0.89
CA LYS A 140 -10.02 -1.28 -2.19
C LYS A 140 -9.38 -2.54 -2.79
N SER A 141 -10.06 -3.18 -3.71
CA SER A 141 -9.50 -4.24 -4.56
C SER A 141 -10.30 -4.33 -5.86
N PHE A 142 -9.66 -4.77 -6.93
CA PHE A 142 -10.33 -5.14 -8.18
C PHE A 142 -10.95 -6.55 -8.12
N ASP A 143 -10.68 -7.32 -7.06
CA ASP A 143 -11.26 -8.63 -6.83
C ASP A 143 -12.56 -8.52 -5.99
N PRO A 144 -13.75 -8.77 -6.59
CA PRO A 144 -15.01 -8.67 -5.86
C PRO A 144 -15.11 -9.69 -4.70
N ALA A 145 -14.47 -10.86 -4.85
CA ALA A 145 -14.48 -11.89 -3.81
C ALA A 145 -13.69 -11.42 -2.58
N LEU A 146 -12.56 -10.74 -2.81
CA LEU A 146 -11.75 -10.15 -1.74
C LEU A 146 -12.49 -9.00 -1.04
N VAL A 147 -13.19 -8.14 -1.79
CA VAL A 147 -14.04 -7.08 -1.21
C VAL A 147 -15.17 -7.69 -0.37
N ALA A 148 -15.81 -8.76 -0.82
CA ALA A 148 -16.83 -9.46 -0.06
C ALA A 148 -16.26 -10.11 1.21
N ALA A 149 -15.03 -10.65 1.15
CA ALA A 149 -14.33 -11.20 2.32
C ALA A 149 -14.00 -10.11 3.34
N LEU A 150 -13.48 -8.94 2.90
CA LEU A 150 -13.21 -7.79 3.76
C LEU A 150 -14.44 -7.39 4.58
N ARG A 151 -15.61 -7.32 3.94
CA ARG A 151 -16.88 -7.00 4.60
C ARG A 151 -17.27 -7.97 5.71
N ARG A 152 -16.89 -9.24 5.59
CA ARG A 152 -17.14 -10.25 6.62
C ARG A 152 -16.12 -10.20 7.75
N ILE A 153 -14.85 -9.92 7.43
CA ILE A 153 -13.74 -9.96 8.38
C ILE A 153 -13.66 -8.66 9.19
N ALA A 154 -13.95 -7.53 8.55
CA ALA A 154 -13.84 -6.20 9.13
C ALA A 154 -15.05 -5.31 8.72
N PRO A 155 -16.27 -5.64 9.21
CA PRO A 155 -17.50 -4.95 8.80
C PRO A 155 -17.52 -3.45 9.13
N ASP A 156 -16.77 -3.03 10.14
CA ASP A 156 -16.69 -1.64 10.61
C ASP A 156 -15.62 -0.82 9.84
N MET A 157 -14.79 -1.45 9.03
CA MET A 157 -13.87 -0.73 8.16
C MET A 157 -14.62 -0.14 6.94
N PRO A 158 -14.37 1.14 6.62
CA PRO A 158 -15.03 1.82 5.52
C PRO A 158 -14.65 1.27 4.14
#